data_53d83c244af14e8ceb58d47603b92235
#
_entry.id   53d83c244af14e8ceb58d47603b92235
#
_cell.length_a   1.000
_cell.length_b   1.000
_cell.length_c   1.000
_cell.angle_alpha   90.00
_cell.angle_beta   90.00
_cell.angle_gamma   90.00
#
_symmetry.space_group_name_H-M   'P 1'
#
loop_
_entity.id
_entity.type
_entity.pdbx_description
1 polymer ?
#
loop_
_entity_poly.entity_id
_entity_poly.type
_entity_poly.pdbx_seq_one_letter_code
_entity_poly.pdbx_strand_id
1 'polypeptide(L)'
;AIGIYAAYCMAVLAQKEASYKPISGCCGTGVADEVFLEKMKRHGEYLKSSRPTAVNLAWAVDRVLMAARAEVQKVRMAGDISANVGYSRLAEVICEEAIAIHNEDIEMCRAISEYGLSLVKDGDGILTHCNAGPLATSRYGTALGPILLGKERGFEFKVFADETRPLLQGARLTSYELQQAGVDVTLICDNMASMVMKNGWVQACFVGCDRVAANGDTANKIGTSGVAILAKHYGIPFYVLGPTSTIDMD
;
A
#
# COMPACT_ATOMS: atom_id res chain seq x y z
N ALA A 1 2.97 0.88 1.17
CA ALA A 1 4.20 1.68 1.39
C ALA A 1 4.64 2.47 0.16
N ILE A 2 4.69 1.87 -1.04
CA ILE A 2 5.31 2.55 -2.20
C ILE A 2 4.58 3.83 -2.63
N GLY A 3 3.24 3.84 -2.60
CA GLY A 3 2.44 5.02 -2.91
C GLY A 3 2.62 6.12 -1.87
N ILE A 4 2.64 5.77 -0.60
CA ILE A 4 2.85 6.70 0.51
C ILE A 4 4.24 7.32 0.43
N TYR A 5 5.27 6.50 0.18
CA TYR A 5 6.62 7.00 -0.02
C TYR A 5 6.69 7.99 -1.19
N ALA A 6 6.02 7.69 -2.31
CA ALA A 6 5.95 8.59 -3.45
C ALA A 6 5.23 9.92 -3.11
N ALA A 7 4.15 9.87 -2.35
CA ALA A 7 3.45 11.09 -1.90
C ALA A 7 4.36 11.97 -1.02
N TYR A 8 5.12 11.38 -0.09
CA TYR A 8 6.11 12.12 0.70
C TYR A 8 7.27 12.65 -0.14
N CYS A 9 7.75 11.90 -1.13
CA CYS A 9 8.74 12.40 -2.09
C CYS A 9 8.22 13.65 -2.82
N MET A 10 6.96 13.63 -3.25
CA MET A 10 6.33 14.81 -3.88
C MET A 10 6.25 15.99 -2.90
N ALA A 11 5.91 15.75 -1.63
CA ALA A 11 5.87 16.79 -0.60
C ALA A 11 7.25 17.43 -0.36
N VAL A 12 8.30 16.63 -0.24
CA VAL A 12 9.68 17.12 -0.08
C VAL A 12 10.14 17.93 -1.31
N LEU A 13 9.82 17.44 -2.52
CA LEU A 13 10.14 18.16 -3.76
C LEU A 13 9.36 19.48 -3.86
N ALA A 14 8.10 19.50 -3.45
CA ALA A 14 7.29 20.70 -3.42
C ALA A 14 7.85 21.77 -2.45
N GLN A 15 8.27 21.35 -1.25
CA GLN A 15 8.93 22.25 -0.29
C GLN A 15 10.25 22.81 -0.84
N LYS A 16 11.03 21.95 -1.51
CA LYS A 16 12.26 22.38 -2.18
C LYS A 16 11.98 23.41 -3.27
N GLU A 17 11.01 23.18 -4.14
CA GLU A 17 10.62 24.14 -5.18
C GLU A 17 10.11 25.47 -4.56
N ALA A 18 9.36 25.42 -3.46
CA ALA A 18 8.87 26.58 -2.75
C ALA A 18 10.00 27.39 -2.08
N SER A 19 11.11 26.77 -1.72
CA SER A 19 12.27 27.45 -1.13
C SER A 19 13.10 28.23 -2.15
N TYR A 20 12.99 27.91 -3.44
CA TYR A 20 13.62 28.72 -4.49
C TYR A 20 12.79 29.97 -4.72
N LYS A 21 13.33 31.15 -4.32
CA LYS A 21 12.69 32.44 -4.65
C LYS A 21 12.63 32.57 -6.17
N PRO A 22 11.44 32.71 -6.77
CA PRO A 22 11.36 33.04 -8.19
C PRO A 22 12.15 34.32 -8.43
N ILE A 23 12.93 34.33 -9.53
CA ILE A 23 13.67 35.54 -9.95
C ILE A 23 12.61 36.65 -10.09
N SER A 24 12.69 37.63 -9.24
CA SER A 24 11.78 38.78 -9.25
C SER A 24 11.84 39.45 -10.62
N GLY A 25 10.74 39.41 -11.36
CA GLY A 25 10.58 40.16 -12.61
C GLY A 25 10.04 39.43 -13.84
N CYS A 26 9.85 38.09 -13.82
CA CYS A 26 9.51 37.37 -15.04
C CYS A 26 8.13 36.73 -15.14
N CYS A 27 7.28 36.81 -14.11
CA CYS A 27 5.98 36.16 -14.15
C CYS A 27 4.81 37.13 -13.98
N GLY A 28 4.02 37.23 -15.02
CA GLY A 28 2.69 37.82 -14.95
C GLY A 28 1.78 37.06 -13.98
N THR A 29 0.70 37.71 -13.52
CA THR A 29 -0.31 37.20 -12.63
C THR A 29 -0.88 35.84 -13.16
N GLY A 30 -0.92 34.81 -12.35
CA GLY A 30 -1.45 33.48 -12.68
C GLY A 30 -0.45 32.49 -13.31
N VAL A 31 0.71 32.93 -13.78
CA VAL A 31 1.70 32.08 -14.46
C VAL A 31 2.59 31.31 -13.46
N ALA A 32 2.80 31.88 -12.26
CA ALA A 32 3.69 31.27 -11.26
C ALA A 32 3.18 29.91 -10.78
N ASP A 33 1.88 29.79 -10.48
CA ASP A 33 1.28 28.53 -10.01
C ASP A 33 1.34 27.43 -11.09
N GLU A 34 1.15 27.80 -12.37
CA GLU A 34 1.26 26.85 -13.49
C GLU A 34 2.70 26.34 -13.66
N VAL A 35 3.69 27.22 -13.49
CA VAL A 35 5.11 26.80 -13.52
C VAL A 35 5.42 25.81 -12.39
N PHE A 36 4.91 26.07 -11.18
CA PHE A 36 5.07 25.14 -10.07
C PHE A 36 4.40 23.78 -10.38
N LEU A 37 3.14 23.80 -10.82
CA LEU A 37 2.39 22.58 -11.12
C LEU A 37 3.06 21.77 -12.25
N GLU A 38 3.61 22.41 -13.27
CA GLU A 38 4.31 21.73 -14.34
C GLU A 38 5.62 21.08 -13.86
N LYS A 39 6.38 21.76 -12.98
CA LYS A 39 7.55 21.16 -12.34
C LYS A 39 7.17 19.93 -11.50
N MET A 40 6.14 20.06 -10.67
CA MET A 40 5.65 18.96 -9.84
C MET A 40 5.15 17.79 -10.69
N LYS A 41 4.49 18.08 -11.82
CA LYS A 41 4.09 17.04 -12.78
C LYS A 41 5.31 16.28 -13.32
N ARG A 42 6.39 16.97 -13.72
CA ARG A 42 7.62 16.30 -14.19
C ARG A 42 8.26 15.42 -13.12
N HIS A 43 8.30 15.88 -11.87
CA HIS A 43 8.76 15.08 -10.76
C HIS A 43 7.89 13.82 -10.56
N GLY A 44 6.56 13.98 -10.66
CA GLY A 44 5.62 12.89 -10.59
C GLY A 44 5.82 11.85 -11.69
N GLU A 45 5.96 12.26 -12.94
CA GLU A 45 6.22 11.34 -14.06
C GLU A 45 7.56 10.60 -13.91
N TYR A 46 8.58 11.27 -13.39
CA TYR A 46 9.86 10.61 -13.08
C TYR A 46 9.69 9.53 -12.00
N LEU A 47 8.95 9.81 -10.92
CA LEU A 47 8.67 8.81 -9.88
C LEU A 47 7.87 7.63 -10.44
N LYS A 48 6.83 7.88 -11.23
CA LYS A 48 6.01 6.83 -11.86
C LYS A 48 6.85 5.93 -12.79
N SER A 49 7.81 6.49 -13.52
CA SER A 49 8.66 5.72 -14.42
C SER A 49 9.54 4.69 -13.72
N SER A 50 9.80 4.85 -12.41
CA SER A 50 10.60 3.90 -11.62
C SER A 50 9.91 2.55 -11.42
N ARG A 51 8.57 2.53 -11.40
CA ARG A 51 7.73 1.33 -11.22
C ARG A 51 6.43 1.45 -12.03
N PRO A 52 6.46 1.29 -13.36
CA PRO A 52 5.30 1.53 -14.22
C PRO A 52 4.06 0.67 -13.91
N THR A 53 4.26 -0.50 -13.31
CA THR A 53 3.19 -1.42 -12.93
C THR A 53 2.65 -1.21 -11.51
N ALA A 54 3.24 -0.30 -10.73
CA ALA A 54 2.83 -0.04 -9.36
C ALA A 54 1.66 0.96 -9.32
N VAL A 55 0.44 0.46 -9.39
CA VAL A 55 -0.80 1.26 -9.43
C VAL A 55 -0.86 2.27 -8.28
N ASN A 56 -0.60 1.84 -7.06
CA ASN A 56 -0.65 2.72 -5.88
C ASN A 56 0.39 3.84 -5.91
N LEU A 57 1.52 3.67 -6.60
CA LEU A 57 2.51 4.73 -6.77
C LEU A 57 1.94 5.84 -7.66
N ALA A 58 1.42 5.47 -8.83
CA ALA A 58 0.83 6.41 -9.78
C ALA A 58 -0.38 7.13 -9.16
N TRP A 59 -1.28 6.39 -8.52
CA TRP A 59 -2.44 6.91 -7.83
C TRP A 59 -2.07 7.96 -6.77
N ALA A 60 -1.10 7.70 -5.92
CA ALA A 60 -0.70 8.63 -4.87
C ALA A 60 -0.07 9.91 -5.43
N VAL A 61 0.78 9.80 -6.46
CA VAL A 61 1.36 10.94 -7.17
C VAL A 61 0.26 11.79 -7.81
N ASP A 62 -0.68 11.16 -8.52
CA ASP A 62 -1.77 11.88 -9.17
C ASP A 62 -2.69 12.57 -8.16
N ARG A 63 -2.97 11.92 -7.04
CA ARG A 63 -3.82 12.45 -5.97
C ARG A 63 -3.24 13.73 -5.37
N VAL A 64 -1.94 13.77 -5.03
CA VAL A 64 -1.32 15.00 -4.49
C VAL A 64 -1.26 16.13 -5.54
N LEU A 65 -1.07 15.78 -6.82
CA LEU A 65 -1.12 16.78 -7.90
C LEU A 65 -2.53 17.33 -8.13
N MET A 66 -3.55 16.49 -8.01
CA MET A 66 -4.94 16.91 -8.10
C MET A 66 -5.32 17.85 -6.95
N ALA A 67 -4.89 17.59 -5.73
CA ALA A 67 -5.11 18.45 -4.59
C ALA A 67 -4.52 19.85 -4.82
N ALA A 68 -3.28 19.94 -5.29
CA ALA A 68 -2.64 21.21 -5.62
C ALA A 68 -3.38 21.97 -6.75
N ARG A 69 -3.84 21.28 -7.79
CA ARG A 69 -4.63 21.89 -8.87
C ARG A 69 -5.99 22.39 -8.38
N ALA A 70 -6.64 21.62 -7.52
CA ALA A 70 -7.94 22.02 -6.94
C ALA A 70 -7.82 23.30 -6.11
N GLU A 71 -6.72 23.47 -5.36
CA GLU A 71 -6.48 24.70 -4.60
C GLU A 71 -6.31 25.91 -5.52
N VAL A 72 -5.58 25.79 -6.64
CA VAL A 72 -5.46 26.85 -7.65
C VAL A 72 -6.83 27.20 -8.23
N GLN A 73 -7.62 26.20 -8.60
CA GLN A 73 -8.97 26.41 -9.13
C GLN A 73 -9.89 27.10 -8.13
N LYS A 74 -9.85 26.69 -6.86
CA LYS A 74 -10.65 27.27 -5.78
C LYS A 74 -10.37 28.77 -5.63
N VAL A 75 -9.11 29.20 -5.63
CA VAL A 75 -8.73 30.60 -5.53
C VAL A 75 -9.21 31.40 -6.74
N ARG A 76 -9.06 30.87 -7.94
CA ARG A 76 -9.52 31.53 -9.19
C ARG A 76 -11.04 31.66 -9.26
N MET A 77 -11.79 30.68 -8.75
CA MET A 77 -13.27 30.76 -8.72
C MET A 77 -13.80 31.70 -7.66
N ALA A 78 -13.00 32.04 -6.65
CA ALA A 78 -13.40 33.07 -5.62
C ALA A 78 -13.41 34.49 -6.11
N GLY A 79 -13.13 34.76 -7.40
CA GLY A 79 -13.36 36.06 -8.06
C GLY A 79 -12.10 36.75 -8.57
N ASP A 80 -10.91 36.21 -8.38
CA ASP A 80 -9.68 36.79 -8.94
C ASP A 80 -8.95 35.74 -9.81
N ILE A 81 -9.27 35.75 -11.12
CA ILE A 81 -8.63 34.87 -12.11
C ILE A 81 -7.12 35.10 -12.19
N SER A 82 -6.63 36.26 -11.72
CA SER A 82 -5.22 36.63 -11.71
C SER A 82 -4.49 36.29 -10.40
N ALA A 83 -5.23 35.88 -9.36
CA ALA A 83 -4.62 35.53 -8.07
C ALA A 83 -3.74 34.27 -8.16
N ASN A 84 -2.55 34.37 -7.59
CA ASN A 84 -1.66 33.25 -7.36
C ASN A 84 -1.89 32.73 -5.95
N VAL A 85 -1.95 31.40 -5.82
CA VAL A 85 -1.95 30.68 -4.53
C VAL A 85 -0.58 30.84 -3.86
N GLY A 86 0.47 30.78 -4.67
CA GLY A 86 1.86 30.84 -4.25
C GLY A 86 2.45 29.46 -3.90
N TYR A 87 3.74 29.30 -4.15
CA TYR A 87 4.47 28.04 -4.01
C TYR A 87 4.40 27.44 -2.59
N SER A 88 4.49 28.31 -1.57
CA SER A 88 4.43 27.86 -0.17
C SER A 88 3.10 27.17 0.15
N ARG A 89 1.98 27.79 -0.23
CA ARG A 89 0.66 27.21 0.02
C ARG A 89 0.45 25.92 -0.80
N LEU A 90 0.88 25.90 -2.06
CA LEU A 90 0.81 24.68 -2.89
C LEU A 90 1.65 23.53 -2.31
N ALA A 91 2.84 23.85 -1.77
CA ALA A 91 3.67 22.85 -1.10
C ALA A 91 3.03 22.33 0.21
N GLU A 92 2.35 23.22 0.97
CA GLU A 92 1.57 22.82 2.15
C GLU A 92 0.42 21.88 1.77
N VAL A 93 -0.35 22.19 0.73
CA VAL A 93 -1.45 21.33 0.25
C VAL A 93 -0.95 19.93 -0.15
N ILE A 94 0.17 19.87 -0.87
CA ILE A 94 0.78 18.59 -1.25
C ILE A 94 1.21 17.81 0.00
N CYS A 95 1.75 18.47 1.02
CA CYS A 95 2.16 17.86 2.27
C CYS A 95 0.95 17.36 3.08
N GLU A 96 -0.09 18.18 3.21
CA GLU A 96 -1.35 17.83 3.87
C GLU A 96 -1.97 16.58 3.23
N GLU A 97 -2.01 16.53 1.91
CA GLU A 97 -2.55 15.38 1.16
C GLU A 97 -1.68 14.13 1.30
N ALA A 98 -0.35 14.26 1.32
CA ALA A 98 0.55 13.12 1.56
C ALA A 98 0.34 12.52 2.97
N ILE A 99 0.11 13.37 3.97
CA ILE A 99 -0.23 12.93 5.34
C ILE A 99 -1.62 12.27 5.37
N ALA A 100 -2.59 12.79 4.63
CA ALA A 100 -3.92 12.20 4.52
C ALA A 100 -3.85 10.78 3.92
N ILE A 101 -3.13 10.60 2.80
CA ILE A 101 -2.89 9.28 2.18
C ILE A 101 -2.27 8.30 3.20
N HIS A 102 -1.30 8.76 3.98
CA HIS A 102 -0.66 7.92 4.99
C HIS A 102 -1.64 7.48 6.09
N ASN A 103 -2.41 8.42 6.63
CA ASN A 103 -3.36 8.13 7.69
C ASN A 103 -4.50 7.21 7.20
N GLU A 104 -4.99 7.44 5.99
CA GLU A 104 -5.99 6.57 5.35
C GLU A 104 -5.48 5.13 5.18
N ASP A 105 -4.22 4.94 4.78
CA ASP A 105 -3.62 3.62 4.67
C ASP A 105 -3.52 2.92 6.03
N ILE A 106 -3.15 3.64 7.10
CA ILE A 106 -3.12 3.09 8.46
C ILE A 106 -4.51 2.61 8.87
N GLU A 107 -5.54 3.44 8.70
CA GLU A 107 -6.91 3.08 9.08
C GLU A 107 -7.46 1.93 8.23
N MET A 108 -7.15 1.90 6.95
CA MET A 108 -7.54 0.82 6.05
C MET A 108 -6.87 -0.50 6.46
N CYS A 109 -5.57 -0.50 6.72
CA CYS A 109 -4.84 -1.68 7.20
C CYS A 109 -5.37 -2.15 8.56
N ARG A 110 -5.75 -1.23 9.46
CA ARG A 110 -6.37 -1.55 10.73
C ARG A 110 -7.73 -2.25 10.52
N ALA A 111 -8.58 -1.71 9.66
CA ALA A 111 -9.88 -2.31 9.35
C ALA A 111 -9.73 -3.70 8.71
N ILE A 112 -8.80 -3.87 7.76
CA ILE A 112 -8.48 -5.18 7.17
C ILE A 112 -8.04 -6.17 8.26
N SER A 113 -7.21 -5.72 9.21
CA SER A 113 -6.73 -6.56 10.31
C SER A 113 -7.87 -7.03 11.20
N GLU A 114 -8.82 -6.14 11.55
CA GLU A 114 -10.00 -6.47 12.34
C GLU A 114 -10.91 -7.48 11.63
N TYR A 115 -11.23 -7.22 10.36
CA TYR A 115 -12.06 -8.15 9.58
C TYR A 115 -11.39 -9.50 9.39
N GLY A 116 -10.10 -9.51 9.04
CA GLY A 116 -9.35 -10.76 8.88
C GLY A 116 -9.24 -11.56 10.17
N LEU A 117 -9.04 -10.88 11.32
CA LEU A 117 -9.00 -11.55 12.64
C LEU A 117 -10.34 -12.19 13.00
N SER A 118 -11.47 -11.62 12.58
CA SER A 118 -12.78 -12.21 12.83
C SER A 118 -13.05 -13.52 12.09
N LEU A 119 -12.21 -13.88 11.11
CA LEU A 119 -12.34 -15.09 10.29
C LEU A 119 -11.60 -16.30 10.88
N VAL A 120 -10.80 -16.10 11.90
CA VAL A 120 -9.94 -17.12 12.52
C VAL A 120 -10.13 -17.16 14.04
N LYS A 121 -9.65 -18.23 14.67
CA LYS A 121 -9.75 -18.45 16.11
C LYS A 121 -8.35 -18.55 16.72
N ASP A 122 -8.28 -18.33 18.02
CA ASP A 122 -7.08 -18.62 18.79
C ASP A 122 -6.63 -20.08 18.61
N GLY A 123 -5.35 -20.28 18.38
CA GLY A 123 -4.76 -21.58 18.10
C GLY A 123 -4.77 -22.03 16.64
N ASP A 124 -5.42 -21.29 15.75
CA ASP A 124 -5.46 -21.66 14.33
C ASP A 124 -4.06 -21.60 13.68
N GLY A 125 -3.83 -22.52 12.75
CA GLY A 125 -2.71 -22.49 11.82
C GLY A 125 -3.04 -21.66 10.59
N ILE A 126 -2.16 -20.74 10.22
CA ILE A 126 -2.37 -19.84 9.09
C ILE A 126 -1.22 -20.00 8.10
N LEU A 127 -1.55 -20.19 6.81
CA LEU A 127 -0.56 -20.18 5.75
C LEU A 127 -0.59 -18.83 5.04
N THR A 128 0.59 -18.28 4.76
CA THR A 128 0.74 -17.04 4.00
C THR A 128 1.80 -17.17 2.91
N HIS A 129 1.62 -16.40 1.83
CA HIS A 129 2.52 -16.40 0.67
C HIS A 129 2.92 -14.98 0.32
N CYS A 130 4.19 -14.76 -0.02
CA CYS A 130 4.80 -13.47 -0.27
C CYS A 130 4.93 -12.61 1.00
N ASN A 131 4.85 -11.30 0.86
CA ASN A 131 4.85 -10.35 1.98
C ASN A 131 3.78 -9.28 1.78
N ALA A 132 2.90 -9.18 2.75
CA ALA A 132 1.90 -8.13 2.85
C ALA A 132 1.75 -7.68 4.32
N GLY A 133 2.89 -7.45 4.96
CA GLY A 133 3.02 -6.99 6.33
C GLY A 133 3.32 -5.49 6.44
N PRO A 134 3.72 -5.02 7.64
CA PRO A 134 4.07 -3.63 7.91
C PRO A 134 5.13 -3.04 6.96
N LEU A 135 6.11 -3.83 6.52
CA LEU A 135 7.12 -3.38 5.54
C LEU A 135 6.53 -3.08 4.15
N ALA A 136 5.39 -3.68 3.82
CA ALA A 136 4.68 -3.46 2.55
C ALA A 136 3.62 -2.35 2.62
N THR A 137 3.29 -1.84 3.82
CA THR A 137 2.26 -0.83 4.08
C THR A 137 2.79 0.27 4.99
N SER A 138 1.93 1.04 5.65
CA SER A 138 2.34 2.03 6.66
C SER A 138 2.43 1.43 8.05
N ARG A 139 1.47 0.55 8.38
CA ARG A 139 1.32 -0.08 9.68
C ARG A 139 0.43 -1.32 9.55
N TYR A 140 0.57 -2.29 10.41
CA TYR A 140 -0.17 -3.56 10.48
C TYR A 140 0.07 -4.52 9.32
N GLY A 141 0.09 -4.05 8.08
CA GLY A 141 0.01 -4.90 6.90
C GLY A 141 -1.43 -5.19 6.48
N THR A 142 -1.57 -5.96 5.42
CA THR A 142 -2.86 -6.48 4.97
C THR A 142 -3.00 -7.97 5.35
N ALA A 143 -2.33 -8.88 4.66
CA ALA A 143 -2.41 -10.32 4.97
C ALA A 143 -1.79 -10.68 6.33
N LEU A 144 -0.73 -10.00 6.76
CA LEU A 144 -0.14 -10.21 8.09
C LEU A 144 -0.86 -9.42 9.19
N GLY A 145 -1.67 -8.43 8.83
CA GLY A 145 -2.38 -7.58 9.78
C GLY A 145 -3.23 -8.35 10.80
N PRO A 146 -4.09 -9.28 10.40
CA PRO A 146 -4.88 -10.08 11.34
C PRO A 146 -4.02 -10.91 12.29
N ILE A 147 -2.90 -11.44 11.81
CA ILE A 147 -1.97 -12.25 12.61
C ILE A 147 -1.30 -11.39 13.69
N LEU A 148 -0.80 -10.22 13.29
CA LEU A 148 -0.12 -9.29 14.19
C LEU A 148 -1.09 -8.70 15.22
N LEU A 149 -2.29 -8.31 14.78
CA LEU A 149 -3.33 -7.81 15.67
C LEU A 149 -3.81 -8.90 16.65
N GLY A 150 -3.95 -10.14 16.17
CA GLY A 150 -4.29 -11.29 17.02
C GLY A 150 -3.22 -11.50 18.08
N LYS A 151 -1.94 -11.45 17.72
CA LYS A 151 -0.83 -11.56 18.68
C LYS A 151 -0.85 -10.45 19.73
N GLU A 152 -1.10 -9.21 19.33
CA GLU A 152 -1.29 -8.08 20.26
C GLU A 152 -2.45 -8.32 21.25
N ARG A 153 -3.47 -9.09 20.84
CA ARG A 153 -4.65 -9.45 21.65
C ARG A 153 -4.51 -10.76 22.41
N GLY A 154 -3.35 -11.39 22.35
CA GLY A 154 -3.06 -12.62 23.07
C GLY A 154 -3.45 -13.91 22.35
N PHE A 155 -3.79 -13.86 21.06
CA PHE A 155 -3.94 -15.07 20.25
C PHE A 155 -2.60 -15.74 19.98
N GLU A 156 -2.60 -17.05 19.97
CA GLU A 156 -1.42 -17.87 19.66
C GLU A 156 -1.62 -18.62 18.33
N PHE A 157 -1.23 -17.98 17.24
CA PHE A 157 -1.26 -18.57 15.90
C PHE A 157 0.01 -19.38 15.60
N LYS A 158 -0.14 -20.46 14.81
CA LYS A 158 0.97 -21.12 14.13
C LYS A 158 0.99 -20.69 12.67
N VAL A 159 2.01 -19.96 12.26
CA VAL A 159 2.07 -19.41 10.90
C VAL A 159 3.07 -20.19 10.06
N PHE A 160 2.61 -20.65 8.89
CA PHE A 160 3.44 -21.24 7.86
C PHE A 160 3.66 -20.20 6.77
N ALA A 161 4.89 -19.74 6.61
CA ALA A 161 5.27 -18.76 5.60
C ALA A 161 5.98 -19.46 4.45
N ASP A 162 5.38 -19.46 3.26
CA ASP A 162 6.05 -19.87 2.04
C ASP A 162 7.29 -19.01 1.79
N GLU A 163 8.42 -19.61 1.41
CA GLU A 163 9.65 -18.85 1.10
C GLU A 163 9.46 -17.84 -0.04
N THR A 164 8.55 -18.13 -0.95
CA THR A 164 8.15 -17.31 -2.10
C THR A 164 9.25 -17.13 -3.12
N ARG A 165 9.52 -18.19 -3.88
CA ARG A 165 10.46 -18.13 -5.02
C ARG A 165 9.90 -17.22 -6.12
N PRO A 166 10.75 -16.54 -6.94
CA PRO A 166 12.23 -16.57 -6.89
C PRO A 166 12.86 -15.51 -5.95
N LEU A 167 12.12 -14.45 -5.53
CA LEU A 167 12.70 -13.31 -4.80
C LEU A 167 12.68 -13.48 -3.27
N LEU A 168 12.09 -14.56 -2.77
CA LEU A 168 12.11 -14.96 -1.37
C LEU A 168 11.52 -13.91 -0.40
N GLN A 169 10.42 -13.25 -0.77
CA GLN A 169 9.77 -12.27 0.10
C GLN A 169 9.26 -12.90 1.40
N GLY A 170 8.73 -14.13 1.34
CA GLY A 170 8.31 -14.86 2.53
C GLY A 170 9.47 -15.15 3.47
N ALA A 171 10.58 -15.65 2.93
CA ALA A 171 11.77 -15.97 3.72
C ALA A 171 12.46 -14.71 4.28
N ARG A 172 12.53 -13.65 3.49
CA ARG A 172 13.33 -12.46 3.82
C ARG A 172 12.56 -11.41 4.63
N LEU A 173 11.26 -11.29 4.43
CA LEU A 173 10.43 -10.23 5.00
C LEU A 173 9.38 -10.82 5.95
N THR A 174 8.49 -11.69 5.48
CA THR A 174 7.38 -12.21 6.28
C THR A 174 7.86 -12.95 7.53
N SER A 175 8.82 -13.87 7.38
CA SER A 175 9.38 -14.59 8.54
C SER A 175 10.03 -13.65 9.54
N TYR A 176 10.74 -12.62 9.06
CA TYR A 176 11.36 -11.60 9.92
C TYR A 176 10.31 -10.81 10.68
N GLU A 177 9.28 -10.26 10.00
CA GLU A 177 8.24 -9.44 10.65
C GLU A 177 7.49 -10.24 11.72
N LEU A 178 7.08 -11.48 11.39
CA LEU A 178 6.36 -12.33 12.33
C LEU A 178 7.23 -12.75 13.52
N GLN A 179 8.50 -13.09 13.28
CA GLN A 179 9.44 -13.43 14.35
C GLN A 179 9.68 -12.25 15.29
N GLN A 180 9.86 -11.03 14.74
CA GLN A 180 10.04 -9.83 15.56
C GLN A 180 8.80 -9.50 16.40
N ALA A 181 7.61 -9.86 15.92
CA ALA A 181 6.36 -9.70 16.66
C ALA A 181 6.12 -10.83 17.69
N GLY A 182 7.00 -11.82 17.79
CA GLY A 182 6.86 -12.97 18.70
C GLY A 182 5.78 -13.96 18.27
N VAL A 183 5.45 -14.01 16.97
CA VAL A 183 4.54 -15.01 16.39
C VAL A 183 5.30 -16.30 16.13
N ASP A 184 4.70 -17.47 16.43
CA ASP A 184 5.23 -18.80 16.08
C ASP A 184 5.16 -18.97 14.56
N VAL A 185 6.28 -18.72 13.88
CA VAL A 185 6.39 -18.81 12.42
C VAL A 185 7.33 -19.90 12.00
N THR A 186 6.86 -20.75 11.07
CA THR A 186 7.66 -21.78 10.40
C THR A 186 7.81 -21.39 8.93
N LEU A 187 9.06 -21.14 8.51
CA LEU A 187 9.40 -20.95 7.09
C LEU A 187 9.38 -22.29 6.37
N ILE A 188 8.68 -22.38 5.27
CA ILE A 188 8.58 -23.58 4.44
C ILE A 188 8.95 -23.28 2.98
N CYS A 189 9.38 -24.31 2.25
CA CYS A 189 9.49 -24.23 0.79
C CYS A 189 8.09 -24.13 0.17
N ASP A 190 7.93 -23.39 -0.95
CA ASP A 190 6.64 -23.19 -1.60
C ASP A 190 5.87 -24.48 -1.90
N ASN A 191 6.58 -25.55 -2.26
CA ASN A 191 5.99 -26.85 -2.54
C ASN A 191 5.56 -27.64 -1.29
N MET A 192 5.93 -27.19 -0.09
CA MET A 192 5.52 -27.82 1.18
C MET A 192 4.13 -27.37 1.64
N ALA A 193 3.51 -26.35 1.02
CA ALA A 193 2.16 -25.91 1.34
C ALA A 193 1.15 -27.09 1.33
N SER A 194 1.27 -27.98 0.35
CA SER A 194 0.44 -29.19 0.27
C SER A 194 0.60 -30.10 1.51
N MET A 195 1.80 -30.26 2.02
CA MET A 195 2.08 -31.12 3.16
C MET A 195 1.47 -30.56 4.46
N VAL A 196 1.65 -29.27 4.74
CA VAL A 196 1.10 -28.67 5.96
C VAL A 196 -0.43 -28.62 5.94
N MET A 197 -1.03 -28.39 4.76
CA MET A 197 -2.49 -28.47 4.56
C MET A 197 -3.03 -29.88 4.75
N LYS A 198 -2.39 -30.88 4.12
CA LYS A 198 -2.78 -32.29 4.24
C LYS A 198 -2.77 -32.79 5.68
N ASN A 199 -1.82 -32.33 6.48
CA ASN A 199 -1.70 -32.72 7.88
C ASN A 199 -2.69 -32.00 8.81
N GLY A 200 -3.55 -31.11 8.27
CA GLY A 200 -4.53 -30.35 9.06
C GLY A 200 -3.92 -29.27 9.95
N TRP A 201 -2.69 -28.84 9.62
CA TRP A 201 -1.99 -27.82 10.41
C TRP A 201 -2.38 -26.39 10.01
N VAL A 202 -3.16 -26.22 8.92
CA VAL A 202 -3.60 -24.94 8.39
C VAL A 202 -5.13 -24.89 8.39
N GLN A 203 -5.70 -23.89 9.04
CA GLN A 203 -7.13 -23.62 9.11
C GLN A 203 -7.57 -22.48 8.20
N ALA A 204 -6.63 -21.61 7.80
CA ALA A 204 -6.90 -20.51 6.86
C ALA A 204 -5.64 -20.15 6.07
N CYS A 205 -5.84 -19.65 4.85
CA CYS A 205 -4.78 -19.01 4.07
C CYS A 205 -5.06 -17.51 3.97
N PHE A 206 -4.07 -16.67 4.31
CA PHE A 206 -4.11 -15.21 4.18
C PHE A 206 -3.05 -14.74 3.19
N VAL A 207 -3.47 -14.11 2.10
CA VAL A 207 -2.55 -13.53 1.11
C VAL A 207 -2.93 -12.09 0.80
N GLY A 208 -1.97 -11.28 0.38
CA GLY A 208 -2.22 -9.96 -0.17
C GLY A 208 -2.70 -10.02 -1.62
N CYS A 209 -2.78 -8.86 -2.27
CA CYS A 209 -3.06 -8.76 -3.70
C CYS A 209 -2.27 -7.62 -4.34
N ASP A 210 -1.95 -7.80 -5.62
CA ASP A 210 -1.43 -6.73 -6.47
C ASP A 210 -2.59 -5.99 -7.17
N ARG A 211 -3.61 -6.72 -7.61
CA ARG A 211 -4.79 -6.19 -8.28
C ARG A 211 -6.00 -7.10 -8.10
N VAL A 212 -7.18 -6.51 -7.95
CA VAL A 212 -8.46 -7.21 -7.92
C VAL A 212 -9.35 -6.64 -9.01
N ALA A 213 -9.81 -7.46 -9.94
CA ALA A 213 -10.72 -7.05 -11.00
C ALA A 213 -12.16 -6.89 -10.48
N ALA A 214 -13.03 -6.19 -11.23
CA ALA A 214 -14.42 -5.97 -10.86
C ALA A 214 -15.22 -7.27 -10.62
N ASN A 215 -14.85 -8.38 -11.27
CA ASN A 215 -15.46 -9.69 -11.06
C ASN A 215 -14.90 -10.48 -9.87
N GLY A 216 -13.93 -9.90 -9.13
CA GLY A 216 -13.25 -10.52 -7.98
C GLY A 216 -12.02 -11.36 -8.33
N ASP A 217 -11.66 -11.50 -9.60
CA ASP A 217 -10.42 -12.16 -9.97
C ASP A 217 -9.23 -11.38 -9.43
N THR A 218 -8.27 -12.10 -8.85
CA THR A 218 -7.16 -11.49 -8.13
C THR A 218 -5.82 -11.88 -8.73
N ALA A 219 -5.01 -10.88 -9.05
CA ALA A 219 -3.60 -11.05 -9.38
C ALA A 219 -2.75 -10.79 -8.13
N ASN A 220 -1.78 -11.68 -7.90
CA ASN A 220 -0.83 -11.55 -6.80
C ASN A 220 0.51 -12.20 -7.18
N LYS A 221 1.43 -12.23 -6.24
CA LYS A 221 2.74 -12.88 -6.35
C LYS A 221 2.64 -14.27 -6.98
N ILE A 222 3.59 -14.59 -7.88
CA ILE A 222 3.71 -15.93 -8.47
C ILE A 222 3.74 -17.00 -7.36
N GLY A 223 3.00 -18.08 -7.57
CA GLY A 223 2.78 -19.15 -6.58
C GLY A 223 1.42 -19.09 -5.87
N THR A 224 0.81 -17.90 -5.75
CA THR A 224 -0.47 -17.71 -5.06
C THR A 224 -1.58 -18.61 -5.63
N SER A 225 -1.67 -18.73 -6.95
CA SER A 225 -2.67 -19.62 -7.59
C SER A 225 -2.49 -21.09 -7.20
N GLY A 226 -1.23 -21.54 -7.05
CA GLY A 226 -0.93 -22.89 -6.56
C GLY A 226 -1.45 -23.09 -5.13
N VAL A 227 -1.19 -22.16 -4.24
CA VAL A 227 -1.69 -22.19 -2.86
C VAL A 227 -3.23 -22.20 -2.84
N ALA A 228 -3.88 -21.38 -3.67
CA ALA A 228 -5.35 -21.32 -3.74
C ALA A 228 -5.95 -22.66 -4.24
N ILE A 229 -5.32 -23.31 -5.23
CA ILE A 229 -5.75 -24.63 -5.73
C ILE A 229 -5.60 -25.68 -4.61
N LEU A 230 -4.49 -25.67 -3.88
CA LEU A 230 -4.28 -26.60 -2.76
C LEU A 230 -5.28 -26.33 -1.63
N ALA A 231 -5.51 -25.07 -1.25
CA ALA A 231 -6.48 -24.72 -0.24
C ALA A 231 -7.90 -25.23 -0.61
N LYS A 232 -8.30 -25.02 -1.88
CA LYS A 232 -9.57 -25.56 -2.39
C LYS A 232 -9.63 -27.09 -2.32
N HIS A 233 -8.54 -27.78 -2.69
CA HIS A 233 -8.47 -29.24 -2.66
C HIS A 233 -8.62 -29.79 -1.23
N TYR A 234 -8.00 -29.14 -0.24
CA TYR A 234 -8.07 -29.54 1.15
C TYR A 234 -9.24 -28.94 1.94
N GLY A 235 -10.11 -28.13 1.29
CA GLY A 235 -11.26 -27.51 1.92
C GLY A 235 -10.91 -26.40 2.92
N ILE A 236 -9.74 -25.75 2.74
CA ILE A 236 -9.25 -24.70 3.62
C ILE A 236 -9.71 -23.34 3.07
N PRO A 237 -10.30 -22.48 3.91
CA PRO A 237 -10.64 -21.11 3.51
C PRO A 237 -9.41 -20.32 3.02
N PHE A 238 -9.57 -19.65 1.87
CA PHE A 238 -8.52 -18.85 1.25
C PHE A 238 -9.00 -17.40 1.13
N TYR A 239 -8.33 -16.49 1.81
CA TYR A 239 -8.71 -15.09 1.88
C TYR A 239 -7.65 -14.20 1.24
N VAL A 240 -8.12 -13.28 0.41
CA VAL A 240 -7.31 -12.22 -0.18
C VAL A 240 -7.59 -10.94 0.60
N LEU A 241 -6.56 -10.40 1.21
CA LEU A 241 -6.63 -9.23 2.09
C LEU A 241 -5.87 -8.07 1.46
N GLY A 242 -6.59 -7.09 0.97
CA GLY A 242 -6.00 -5.96 0.25
C GLY A 242 -6.78 -4.66 0.42
N PRO A 243 -6.11 -3.52 0.18
CA PRO A 243 -6.75 -2.21 0.25
C PRO A 243 -7.69 -2.00 -0.93
N THR A 244 -8.74 -1.20 -0.74
CA THR A 244 -9.70 -0.87 -1.79
C THR A 244 -9.07 -0.20 -3.00
N SER A 245 -7.92 0.46 -2.84
CA SER A 245 -7.14 1.05 -3.93
C SER A 245 -6.56 0.02 -4.93
N THR A 246 -6.57 -1.28 -4.59
CA THR A 246 -6.16 -2.35 -5.50
C THR A 246 -7.30 -2.88 -6.37
N ILE A 247 -8.53 -2.48 -6.10
CA ILE A 247 -9.71 -2.90 -6.86
C ILE A 247 -9.80 -2.08 -8.14
N ASP A 248 -9.88 -2.77 -9.27
CA ASP A 248 -10.08 -2.20 -10.61
C ASP A 248 -11.53 -2.44 -11.02
N MET A 249 -12.26 -1.34 -11.19
CA MET A 249 -13.68 -1.38 -11.52
C MET A 249 -13.93 -1.18 -13.02
N ASP A 250 -12.86 -0.94 -13.82
CA ASP A 250 -12.94 -0.71 -15.27
C ASP A 250 -12.89 -2.02 -16.07
#